data_a4f4371477a7dc86b026fa0b6ecede60
#
_entry.id   a4f4371477a7dc86b026fa0b6ecede60
#
_cell.length_a   1.000
_cell.length_b   1.000
_cell.length_c   1.000
_cell.angle_alpha   90.00
_cell.angle_beta   90.00
_cell.angle_gamma   90.00
#
_symmetry.space_group_name_H-M   'P 1'
#
loop_
_entity.id
_entity.type
_entity.pdbx_description
1 polymer ?
#
loop_
_entity_poly.entity_id
_entity_poly.type
_entity_poly.pdbx_seq_one_letter_code
_entity_poly.pdbx_strand_id
1 'polypeptide(L)'
;MGILDSFKARKALMTQQKGNVVEAKKAYEELYAGNYISAGYLLPYSVLLLREGGEENYMKVKEILKKAEKAPDLDAGRKQQLFMNYAVAQYKLGEMEKAIQLLEASHRQSPCGLTYQSLGWLYIEAGDAEKALAYNQEALDYDDEDSIVLDNLGQTYYRLLNDKEKAKEYFDKAIAIKDSQIDTLYFLAQYDKEAGDKAAAIEKLEKALEGRFSPLNYATKEMIQKEIDELK
;
A
#
# COMPACT_ATOMS: atom_id res chain seq x y z
N MET A 1 -15.40 28.76 -9.57
CA MET A 1 -15.18 27.31 -9.36
C MET A 1 -16.51 26.60 -9.55
N GLY A 2 -16.57 25.73 -10.56
CA GLY A 2 -17.87 25.30 -11.05
C GLY A 2 -18.45 24.14 -10.27
N ILE A 3 -19.70 24.23 -9.92
CA ILE A 3 -20.54 23.10 -9.45
C ILE A 3 -20.36 21.89 -10.39
N LEU A 4 -20.16 22.13 -11.67
CA LEU A 4 -19.94 21.13 -12.70
C LEU A 4 -18.64 20.31 -12.47
N ASP A 5 -17.53 20.96 -12.07
CA ASP A 5 -16.24 20.27 -11.83
C ASP A 5 -16.31 19.39 -10.58
N SER A 6 -16.99 19.86 -9.53
CA SER A 6 -17.24 19.06 -8.33
C SER A 6 -18.08 17.81 -8.67
N PHE A 7 -19.09 17.94 -9.52
CA PHE A 7 -19.89 16.81 -9.96
C PHE A 7 -19.07 15.81 -10.81
N LYS A 8 -18.26 16.32 -11.74
CA LYS A 8 -17.35 15.49 -12.55
C LYS A 8 -16.35 14.73 -11.65
N ALA A 9 -15.76 15.39 -10.66
CA ALA A 9 -14.83 14.78 -9.71
C ALA A 9 -15.47 13.62 -8.93
N ARG A 10 -16.69 13.83 -8.44
CA ARG A 10 -17.45 12.79 -7.75
C ARG A 10 -17.79 11.61 -8.67
N LYS A 11 -18.19 11.89 -9.90
CA LYS A 11 -18.47 10.84 -10.90
C LYS A 11 -17.22 10.04 -11.21
N ALA A 12 -16.06 10.68 -11.40
CA ALA A 12 -14.79 10.01 -11.66
C ALA A 12 -14.41 9.07 -10.50
N LEU A 13 -14.56 9.52 -9.25
CA LEU A 13 -14.31 8.67 -8.07
C LEU A 13 -15.23 7.45 -8.03
N MET A 14 -16.53 7.64 -8.29
CA MET A 14 -17.49 6.52 -8.35
C MET A 14 -17.15 5.53 -9.47
N THR A 15 -16.68 6.03 -10.61
CA THR A 15 -16.24 5.23 -11.75
C THR A 15 -15.02 4.38 -11.38
N GLN A 16 -14.05 4.97 -10.68
CA GLN A 16 -12.87 4.25 -10.16
C GLN A 16 -13.28 3.17 -9.14
N GLN A 17 -14.20 3.48 -8.22
CA GLN A 17 -14.69 2.52 -7.22
C GLN A 17 -15.40 1.30 -7.84
N LYS A 18 -16.05 1.49 -9.00
CA LYS A 18 -16.67 0.42 -9.78
C LYS A 18 -15.65 -0.40 -10.60
N GLY A 19 -14.37 -0.09 -10.53
CA GLY A 19 -13.32 -0.79 -11.27
C GLY A 19 -13.05 -0.26 -12.68
N ASN A 20 -13.77 0.74 -13.16
CA ASN A 20 -13.58 1.34 -14.48
C ASN A 20 -12.39 2.33 -14.46
N VAL A 21 -11.18 1.79 -14.26
CA VAL A 21 -9.96 2.56 -14.01
C VAL A 21 -9.60 3.49 -15.17
N VAL A 22 -9.72 3.01 -16.41
CA VAL A 22 -9.36 3.77 -17.62
C VAL A 22 -10.26 5.01 -17.79
N GLU A 23 -11.57 4.85 -17.62
CA GLU A 23 -12.53 5.96 -17.71
C GLU A 23 -12.32 6.96 -16.56
N ALA A 24 -12.08 6.46 -15.35
CA ALA A 24 -11.80 7.32 -14.20
C ALA A 24 -10.52 8.15 -14.39
N LYS A 25 -9.45 7.53 -14.91
CA LYS A 25 -8.19 8.21 -15.20
C LYS A 25 -8.40 9.35 -16.18
N LYS A 26 -9.06 9.10 -17.29
CA LYS A 26 -9.37 10.14 -18.30
C LYS A 26 -10.12 11.33 -17.68
N ALA A 27 -11.12 11.05 -16.85
CA ALA A 27 -11.89 12.09 -16.18
C ALA A 27 -11.03 12.92 -15.19
N TYR A 28 -10.10 12.26 -14.48
CA TYR A 28 -9.15 12.95 -13.60
C TYR A 28 -8.16 13.81 -14.40
N GLU A 29 -7.67 13.33 -15.54
CA GLU A 29 -6.78 14.09 -16.43
C GLU A 29 -7.44 15.36 -16.96
N GLU A 30 -8.72 15.27 -17.37
CA GLU A 30 -9.50 16.42 -17.80
C GLU A 30 -9.68 17.46 -16.67
N LEU A 31 -9.99 17.01 -15.45
CA LEU A 31 -10.10 17.90 -14.27
C LEU A 31 -8.76 18.58 -13.93
N TYR A 32 -7.68 17.81 -14.02
CA TYR A 32 -6.33 18.29 -13.75
C TYR A 32 -5.88 19.34 -14.77
N ALA A 33 -6.16 19.11 -16.06
CA ALA A 33 -5.89 20.06 -17.15
C ALA A 33 -6.74 21.34 -17.00
N GLY A 34 -7.97 21.23 -16.50
CA GLY A 34 -8.86 22.37 -16.21
C GLY A 34 -8.48 23.18 -14.98
N ASN A 35 -7.36 22.85 -14.30
CA ASN A 35 -6.89 23.48 -13.07
C ASN A 35 -7.91 23.50 -11.91
N TYR A 36 -8.83 22.53 -11.88
CA TYR A 36 -9.69 22.33 -10.72
C TYR A 36 -8.85 21.80 -9.55
N ILE A 37 -8.94 22.41 -8.37
CA ILE A 37 -8.18 22.04 -7.18
C ILE A 37 -9.13 21.55 -6.12
N SER A 38 -9.09 20.24 -5.82
CA SER A 38 -9.84 19.57 -4.76
C SER A 38 -9.10 18.30 -4.35
N ALA A 39 -8.85 18.14 -3.06
CA ALA A 39 -8.25 16.93 -2.49
C ALA A 39 -9.13 15.70 -2.76
N GLY A 40 -10.45 15.89 -2.84
CA GLY A 40 -11.43 14.84 -3.09
C GLY A 40 -11.24 14.06 -4.41
N TYR A 41 -10.53 14.61 -5.41
CA TYR A 41 -10.16 13.87 -6.61
C TYR A 41 -8.65 13.75 -6.80
N LEU A 42 -7.86 14.73 -6.37
CA LEU A 42 -6.40 14.69 -6.54
C LEU A 42 -5.78 13.51 -5.78
N LEU A 43 -6.28 13.19 -4.58
CA LEU A 43 -5.80 12.05 -3.81
C LEU A 43 -6.17 10.70 -4.46
N PRO A 44 -7.42 10.41 -4.83
CA PRO A 44 -7.76 9.21 -5.60
C PRO A 44 -7.01 9.09 -6.92
N TYR A 45 -6.79 10.20 -7.64
CA TYR A 45 -6.00 10.20 -8.87
C TYR A 45 -4.55 9.81 -8.60
N SER A 46 -3.92 10.35 -7.55
CA SER A 46 -2.56 9.98 -7.17
C SER A 46 -2.45 8.49 -6.81
N VAL A 47 -3.43 7.92 -6.09
CA VAL A 47 -3.48 6.48 -5.77
C VAL A 47 -3.56 5.63 -7.05
N LEU A 48 -4.34 6.07 -8.04
CA LEU A 48 -4.45 5.38 -9.32
C LEU A 48 -3.10 5.32 -10.03
N LEU A 49 -2.39 6.46 -10.13
CA LEU A 49 -1.07 6.53 -10.76
C LEU A 49 0.00 5.74 -9.99
N LEU A 50 -0.05 5.75 -8.65
CA LEU A 50 0.84 4.92 -7.83
C LEU A 50 0.67 3.42 -8.12
N ARG A 51 -0.56 2.98 -8.38
CA ARG A 51 -0.87 1.57 -8.71
C ARG A 51 -0.49 1.19 -10.14
N GLU A 52 -0.60 2.13 -11.07
CA GLU A 52 -0.11 1.91 -12.44
C GLU A 52 1.40 1.75 -12.48
N GLY A 53 2.10 2.41 -11.57
CA GLY A 53 3.55 2.35 -11.48
C GLY A 53 4.27 3.17 -12.56
N GLY A 54 5.60 3.07 -12.56
CA GLY A 54 6.46 3.78 -13.50
C GLY A 54 6.94 5.14 -12.99
N GLU A 55 8.20 5.45 -13.27
CA GLU A 55 8.87 6.66 -12.77
C GLU A 55 8.12 7.94 -13.14
N GLU A 56 7.63 8.04 -14.38
CA GLU A 56 6.85 9.19 -14.85
C GLU A 56 5.58 9.40 -14.00
N ASN A 57 4.84 8.31 -13.70
CA ASN A 57 3.66 8.38 -12.86
C ASN A 57 4.02 8.80 -11.43
N TYR A 58 5.13 8.29 -10.86
CA TYR A 58 5.55 8.68 -9.51
C TYR A 58 5.95 10.16 -9.43
N MET A 59 6.63 10.68 -10.45
CA MET A 59 6.93 12.12 -10.55
C MET A 59 5.66 12.94 -10.65
N LYS A 60 4.71 12.53 -11.50
CA LYS A 60 3.41 13.20 -11.65
C LYS A 60 2.60 13.18 -10.35
N VAL A 61 2.67 12.10 -9.58
CA VAL A 61 2.05 12.03 -8.24
C VAL A 61 2.58 13.15 -7.34
N LYS A 62 3.90 13.36 -7.29
CA LYS A 62 4.47 14.46 -6.48
C LYS A 62 3.94 15.84 -6.91
N GLU A 63 3.73 16.07 -8.20
CA GLU A 63 3.13 17.33 -8.70
C GLU A 63 1.65 17.47 -8.31
N ILE A 64 0.88 16.39 -8.45
CA ILE A 64 -0.53 16.33 -8.06
C ILE A 64 -0.69 16.63 -6.57
N LEU A 65 0.15 16.03 -5.73
CA LEU A 65 0.08 16.20 -4.28
C LEU A 65 0.47 17.63 -3.85
N LYS A 66 1.44 18.29 -4.52
CA LYS A 66 1.71 19.72 -4.33
C LYS A 66 0.51 20.63 -4.62
N LYS A 67 -0.34 20.23 -5.59
CA LYS A 67 -1.61 20.94 -5.83
C LYS A 67 -2.63 20.60 -4.75
N ALA A 68 -2.70 19.33 -4.32
CA ALA A 68 -3.62 18.87 -3.27
C ALA A 68 -3.37 19.54 -1.91
N GLU A 69 -2.11 19.90 -1.58
CA GLU A 69 -1.76 20.66 -0.37
C GLU A 69 -2.48 22.02 -0.29
N LYS A 70 -2.83 22.59 -1.44
CA LYS A 70 -3.52 23.88 -1.55
C LYS A 70 -5.03 23.74 -1.70
N ALA A 71 -5.55 22.51 -1.63
CA ALA A 71 -6.97 22.26 -1.83
C ALA A 71 -7.79 22.78 -0.64
N PRO A 72 -8.89 23.51 -0.89
CA PRO A 72 -9.73 24.07 0.18
C PRO A 72 -10.48 23.00 0.97
N ASP A 73 -10.57 21.80 0.43
CA ASP A 73 -11.23 20.63 1.04
C ASP A 73 -10.24 19.63 1.64
N LEU A 74 -8.99 20.03 1.90
CA LEU A 74 -7.97 19.20 2.54
C LEU A 74 -8.19 19.22 4.07
N ASP A 75 -8.96 18.27 4.57
CA ASP A 75 -9.16 18.01 5.99
C ASP A 75 -8.03 17.16 6.61
N ALA A 76 -8.11 16.89 7.91
CA ALA A 76 -7.08 16.12 8.63
C ALA A 76 -6.90 14.70 8.09
N GLY A 77 -8.00 13.99 7.79
CA GLY A 77 -7.92 12.62 7.25
C GLY A 77 -7.31 12.58 5.85
N ARG A 78 -7.70 13.53 4.99
CA ARG A 78 -7.11 13.67 3.66
C ARG A 78 -5.65 14.07 3.70
N LYS A 79 -5.24 14.87 4.70
CA LYS A 79 -3.84 15.22 4.92
C LYS A 79 -2.98 14.00 5.24
N GLN A 80 -3.47 13.08 6.06
CA GLN A 80 -2.79 11.81 6.31
C GLN A 80 -2.64 10.98 5.02
N GLN A 81 -3.71 10.86 4.24
CA GLN A 81 -3.66 10.19 2.94
C GLN A 81 -2.68 10.86 1.96
N LEU A 82 -2.61 12.20 1.96
CA LEU A 82 -1.67 12.98 1.16
C LEU A 82 -0.23 12.61 1.53
N PHE A 83 0.12 12.61 2.81
CA PHE A 83 1.47 12.27 3.26
C PHE A 83 1.83 10.81 2.94
N MET A 84 0.89 9.88 3.11
CA MET A 84 1.12 8.49 2.73
C MET A 84 1.38 8.35 1.23
N ASN A 85 0.55 8.97 0.36
CA ASN A 85 0.75 8.91 -1.08
C ASN A 85 2.09 9.54 -1.50
N TYR A 86 2.51 10.61 -0.79
CA TYR A 86 3.80 11.27 -1.00
C TYR A 86 4.96 10.34 -0.63
N ALA A 87 4.89 9.70 0.53
CA ALA A 87 5.90 8.77 0.99
C ALA A 87 6.04 7.57 0.04
N VAL A 88 4.91 7.02 -0.44
CA VAL A 88 4.91 5.94 -1.44
C VAL A 88 5.60 6.38 -2.73
N ALA A 89 5.30 7.59 -3.24
CA ALA A 89 5.95 8.11 -4.44
C ALA A 89 7.46 8.30 -4.22
N GLN A 90 7.86 8.84 -3.08
CA GLN A 90 9.28 9.01 -2.73
C GLN A 90 10.00 7.66 -2.64
N TYR A 91 9.41 6.68 -1.95
CA TYR A 91 9.95 5.33 -1.89
C TYR A 91 10.16 4.72 -3.28
N LYS A 92 9.14 4.78 -4.14
CA LYS A 92 9.21 4.23 -5.51
C LYS A 92 10.21 4.96 -6.42
N LEU A 93 10.58 6.19 -6.08
CA LEU A 93 11.65 6.97 -6.74
C LEU A 93 13.04 6.75 -6.10
N GLY A 94 13.18 5.81 -5.16
CA GLY A 94 14.44 5.52 -4.46
C GLY A 94 14.78 6.51 -3.33
N GLU A 95 13.86 7.39 -2.96
CA GLU A 95 14.04 8.40 -1.89
C GLU A 95 13.56 7.83 -0.53
N MET A 96 14.03 6.62 -0.13
CA MET A 96 13.59 5.88 1.05
C MET A 96 13.65 6.72 2.34
N GLU A 97 14.78 7.37 2.59
CA GLU A 97 14.97 8.17 3.81
C GLU A 97 13.94 9.31 3.91
N LYS A 98 13.64 9.98 2.79
CA LYS A 98 12.64 11.06 2.76
C LYS A 98 11.23 10.52 3.02
N ALA A 99 10.91 9.35 2.48
CA ALA A 99 9.63 8.69 2.72
C ALA A 99 9.43 8.36 4.20
N ILE A 100 10.45 7.78 4.84
CA ILE A 100 10.44 7.48 6.27
C ILE A 100 10.30 8.75 7.11
N GLN A 101 11.15 9.77 6.88
CA GLN A 101 11.10 11.04 7.61
C GLN A 101 9.74 11.73 7.52
N LEU A 102 9.10 11.68 6.35
CA LEU A 102 7.79 12.26 6.14
C LEU A 102 6.72 11.54 6.99
N LEU A 103 6.71 10.21 6.98
CA LEU A 103 5.74 9.43 7.75
C LEU A 103 6.01 9.49 9.25
N GLU A 104 7.27 9.50 9.69
CA GLU A 104 7.63 9.74 11.10
C GLU A 104 7.11 11.09 11.59
N ALA A 105 7.28 12.16 10.78
CA ALA A 105 6.76 13.48 11.11
C ALA A 105 5.22 13.51 11.18
N SER A 106 4.55 12.81 10.26
CA SER A 106 3.09 12.67 10.26
C SER A 106 2.62 11.88 11.48
N HIS A 107 3.29 10.77 11.79
CA HIS A 107 2.97 9.91 12.92
C HIS A 107 3.10 10.64 14.25
N ARG A 108 4.19 11.40 14.48
CA ARG A 108 4.37 12.21 15.70
C ARG A 108 3.27 13.26 15.91
N GLN A 109 2.66 13.75 14.82
CA GLN A 109 1.57 14.72 14.93
C GLN A 109 0.23 14.07 15.23
N SER A 110 -0.04 12.93 14.59
CA SER A 110 -1.33 12.23 14.70
C SER A 110 -1.15 10.76 14.33
N PRO A 111 -0.83 9.89 15.30
CA PRO A 111 -0.78 8.45 15.08
C PRO A 111 -2.12 7.92 14.55
N CYS A 112 -2.06 7.04 13.55
CA CYS A 112 -3.24 6.38 13.01
C CYS A 112 -2.85 5.07 12.31
N GLY A 113 -3.81 4.16 12.13
CA GLY A 113 -3.58 2.87 11.49
C GLY A 113 -2.84 2.99 10.15
N LEU A 114 -3.19 3.97 9.31
CA LEU A 114 -2.54 4.17 8.02
C LEU A 114 -1.04 4.48 8.14
N THR A 115 -0.62 5.29 9.12
CA THR A 115 0.80 5.56 9.35
C THR A 115 1.51 4.36 9.96
N TYR A 116 0.87 3.62 10.87
CA TYR A 116 1.41 2.39 11.43
C TYR A 116 1.69 1.35 10.34
N GLN A 117 0.71 1.07 9.49
CA GLN A 117 0.85 0.13 8.38
C GLN A 117 1.98 0.51 7.42
N SER A 118 1.99 1.76 6.96
CA SER A 118 2.90 2.21 5.91
C SER A 118 4.33 2.42 6.39
N LEU A 119 4.52 3.02 7.56
CA LEU A 119 5.86 3.26 8.12
C LEU A 119 6.49 1.97 8.62
N GLY A 120 5.69 1.07 9.24
CA GLY A 120 6.14 -0.25 9.64
C GLY A 120 6.66 -1.06 8.44
N TRP A 121 5.96 -1.01 7.32
CA TRP A 121 6.39 -1.63 6.08
C TRP A 121 7.67 -0.98 5.51
N LEU A 122 7.80 0.36 5.54
CA LEU A 122 9.02 1.05 5.07
C LEU A 122 10.26 0.69 5.89
N TYR A 123 10.14 0.47 7.20
CA TYR A 123 11.27 0.01 8.01
C TYR A 123 11.72 -1.41 7.62
N ILE A 124 10.78 -2.29 7.24
CA ILE A 124 11.13 -3.62 6.73
C ILE A 124 11.90 -3.50 5.41
N GLU A 125 11.41 -2.67 4.50
CA GLU A 125 12.06 -2.44 3.19
C GLU A 125 13.43 -1.76 3.32
N ALA A 126 13.61 -0.92 4.35
CA ALA A 126 14.90 -0.32 4.67
C ALA A 126 15.91 -1.32 5.28
N GLY A 127 15.46 -2.51 5.69
CA GLY A 127 16.31 -3.53 6.32
C GLY A 127 16.69 -3.24 7.76
N ASP A 128 16.02 -2.28 8.42
CA ASP A 128 16.26 -1.91 9.81
C ASP A 128 15.45 -2.83 10.75
N ALA A 129 16.04 -3.99 11.08
CA ALA A 129 15.37 -5.02 11.86
C ALA A 129 14.92 -4.54 13.25
N GLU A 130 15.72 -3.72 13.92
CA GLU A 130 15.43 -3.20 15.25
C GLU A 130 14.25 -2.23 15.20
N LYS A 131 14.29 -1.26 14.31
CA LYS A 131 13.19 -0.31 14.13
C LYS A 131 11.91 -0.98 13.61
N ALA A 132 12.04 -1.89 12.62
CA ALA A 132 10.90 -2.60 12.08
C ALA A 132 10.18 -3.41 13.17
N LEU A 133 10.93 -4.12 14.02
CA LEU A 133 10.35 -4.90 15.10
C LEU A 133 9.69 -3.99 16.15
N ALA A 134 10.43 -3.00 16.66
CA ALA A 134 9.91 -2.11 17.71
C ALA A 134 8.66 -1.35 17.25
N TYR A 135 8.68 -0.83 16.03
CA TYR A 135 7.56 -0.04 15.51
C TYR A 135 6.33 -0.88 15.18
N ASN A 136 6.52 -2.07 14.56
CA ASN A 136 5.40 -2.96 14.27
C ASN A 136 4.82 -3.59 15.54
N GLN A 137 5.61 -3.74 16.60
CA GLN A 137 5.06 -4.14 17.90
C GLN A 137 4.22 -3.02 18.54
N GLU A 138 4.66 -1.76 18.47
CA GLU A 138 3.85 -0.60 18.88
C GLU A 138 2.56 -0.50 18.06
N ALA A 139 2.65 -0.78 16.75
CA ALA A 139 1.48 -0.81 15.87
C ALA A 139 0.48 -1.89 16.29
N LEU A 140 0.95 -3.07 16.70
CA LEU A 140 0.11 -4.16 17.22
C LEU A 140 -0.55 -3.77 18.55
N ASP A 141 0.17 -3.07 19.43
CA ASP A 141 -0.40 -2.56 20.69
C ASP A 141 -1.47 -1.49 20.44
N TYR A 142 -1.39 -0.76 19.32
CA TYR A 142 -2.40 0.21 18.90
C TYR A 142 -3.67 -0.45 18.33
N ASP A 143 -3.52 -1.51 17.52
CA ASP A 143 -4.61 -2.28 16.92
C ASP A 143 -4.16 -3.72 16.65
N ASP A 144 -4.55 -4.64 17.52
CA ASP A 144 -4.15 -6.05 17.49
C ASP A 144 -4.96 -6.90 16.47
N GLU A 145 -6.00 -6.31 15.88
CA GLU A 145 -6.80 -6.91 14.80
C GLU A 145 -6.44 -6.35 13.40
N ASP A 146 -5.43 -5.49 13.28
CA ASP A 146 -5.00 -4.98 11.97
C ASP A 146 -4.19 -6.05 11.20
N SER A 147 -4.81 -6.65 10.19
CA SER A 147 -4.18 -7.69 9.36
C SER A 147 -2.90 -7.26 8.65
N ILE A 148 -2.73 -5.95 8.35
CA ILE A 148 -1.52 -5.43 7.70
C ILE A 148 -0.39 -5.30 8.72
N VAL A 149 -0.69 -4.89 9.94
CA VAL A 149 0.30 -4.83 11.03
C VAL A 149 0.79 -6.24 11.38
N LEU A 150 -0.11 -7.21 11.47
CA LEU A 150 0.24 -8.62 11.67
C LEU A 150 1.11 -9.16 10.53
N ASP A 151 0.77 -8.85 9.28
CA ASP A 151 1.60 -9.21 8.13
C ASP A 151 3.00 -8.55 8.19
N ASN A 152 3.08 -7.27 8.53
CA ASN A 152 4.35 -6.58 8.73
C ASN A 152 5.21 -7.26 9.81
N LEU A 153 4.63 -7.69 10.93
CA LEU A 153 5.36 -8.47 11.94
C LEU A 153 5.82 -9.81 11.38
N GLY A 154 4.96 -10.52 10.66
CA GLY A 154 5.33 -11.74 9.95
C GLY A 154 6.53 -11.52 9.03
N GLN A 155 6.48 -10.49 8.21
CA GLN A 155 7.59 -10.14 7.31
C GLN A 155 8.85 -9.73 8.07
N THR A 156 8.73 -8.98 9.18
CA THR A 156 9.88 -8.62 10.03
C THR A 156 10.60 -9.86 10.54
N TYR A 157 9.86 -10.82 11.09
CA TYR A 157 10.45 -12.08 11.55
C TYR A 157 10.99 -12.94 10.42
N TYR A 158 10.26 -13.05 9.30
CA TYR A 158 10.68 -13.87 8.17
C TYR A 158 11.91 -13.32 7.45
N ARG A 159 11.85 -12.03 7.07
CA ARG A 159 12.82 -11.40 6.16
C ARG A 159 14.04 -10.83 6.86
N LEU A 160 13.88 -10.29 8.08
CA LEU A 160 14.95 -9.56 8.77
C LEU A 160 15.56 -10.37 9.93
N LEU A 161 14.72 -11.10 10.67
CA LEU A 161 15.17 -11.83 11.86
C LEU A 161 15.42 -13.32 11.59
N ASN A 162 15.01 -13.82 10.42
CA ASN A 162 15.10 -15.24 10.03
C ASN A 162 14.47 -16.20 11.05
N ASP A 163 13.43 -15.75 11.74
CA ASP A 163 12.61 -16.55 12.67
C ASP A 163 11.32 -16.97 11.99
N LYS A 164 11.41 -18.08 11.23
CA LYS A 164 10.27 -18.57 10.44
C LYS A 164 9.12 -19.06 11.30
N GLU A 165 9.39 -19.63 12.48
CA GLU A 165 8.34 -20.12 13.35
C GLU A 165 7.45 -18.97 13.83
N LYS A 166 8.09 -17.94 14.36
CA LYS A 166 7.38 -16.74 14.82
C LYS A 166 6.71 -15.96 13.69
N ALA A 167 7.36 -15.89 12.52
CA ALA A 167 6.76 -15.31 11.33
C ALA A 167 5.44 -15.99 10.96
N LYS A 168 5.43 -17.34 10.99
CA LYS A 168 4.23 -18.12 10.68
C LYS A 168 3.06 -17.82 11.62
N GLU A 169 3.33 -17.67 12.92
CA GLU A 169 2.30 -17.32 13.90
C GLU A 169 1.59 -16.00 13.54
N TYR A 170 2.34 -14.98 13.09
CA TYR A 170 1.78 -13.71 12.68
C TYR A 170 1.05 -13.79 11.33
N PHE A 171 1.59 -14.52 10.35
CA PHE A 171 0.91 -14.76 9.09
C PHE A 171 -0.40 -15.53 9.27
N ASP A 172 -0.43 -16.53 10.13
CA ASP A 172 -1.64 -17.29 10.44
C ASP A 172 -2.72 -16.39 11.09
N LYS A 173 -2.33 -15.46 11.96
CA LYS A 173 -3.25 -14.45 12.52
C LYS A 173 -3.74 -13.49 11.45
N ALA A 174 -2.85 -12.96 10.60
CA ALA A 174 -3.20 -12.03 9.53
C ALA A 174 -4.22 -12.64 8.55
N ILE A 175 -3.99 -13.89 8.12
CA ILE A 175 -4.87 -14.57 7.17
C ILE A 175 -6.22 -14.94 7.78
N ALA A 176 -6.28 -15.18 9.09
CA ALA A 176 -7.52 -15.43 9.80
C ALA A 176 -8.45 -14.19 9.84
N ILE A 177 -7.87 -12.99 9.87
CA ILE A 177 -8.62 -11.73 9.82
C ILE A 177 -8.99 -11.38 8.38
N LYS A 178 -8.04 -11.53 7.44
CA LYS A 178 -8.23 -11.20 6.04
C LYS A 178 -7.63 -12.27 5.14
N ASP A 179 -8.46 -13.17 4.69
CA ASP A 179 -8.11 -14.37 3.91
C ASP A 179 -7.58 -14.06 2.49
N SER A 180 -7.68 -12.81 2.04
CA SER A 180 -7.21 -12.30 0.74
C SER A 180 -5.98 -11.40 0.84
N GLN A 181 -5.24 -11.46 1.96
CA GLN A 181 -4.03 -10.66 2.17
C GLN A 181 -2.89 -11.19 1.28
N ILE A 182 -2.49 -10.40 0.27
CA ILE A 182 -1.59 -10.83 -0.81
C ILE A 182 -0.24 -11.31 -0.28
N ASP A 183 0.45 -10.47 0.51
CA ASP A 183 1.79 -10.79 0.99
C ASP A 183 1.75 -11.95 1.99
N THR A 184 0.74 -12.00 2.86
CA THR A 184 0.53 -13.13 3.77
C THR A 184 0.34 -14.44 3.01
N LEU A 185 -0.50 -14.46 1.95
CA LEU A 185 -0.69 -15.63 1.09
C LEU A 185 0.61 -16.05 0.41
N TYR A 186 1.38 -15.07 -0.10
CA TYR A 186 2.67 -15.31 -0.72
C TYR A 186 3.66 -15.99 0.25
N PHE A 187 3.80 -15.44 1.47
CA PHE A 187 4.71 -16.02 2.46
C PHE A 187 4.23 -17.39 2.97
N LEU A 188 2.94 -17.57 3.21
CA LEU A 188 2.40 -18.89 3.60
C LEU A 188 2.62 -19.95 2.51
N ALA A 189 2.55 -19.56 1.23
CA ALA A 189 2.90 -20.47 0.14
C ALA A 189 4.37 -20.93 0.18
N GLN A 190 5.29 -20.13 0.73
CA GLN A 190 6.68 -20.57 0.90
C GLN A 190 6.81 -21.70 1.91
N TYR A 191 6.02 -21.70 2.99
CA TYR A 191 5.99 -22.82 3.96
C TYR A 191 5.44 -24.09 3.32
N ASP A 192 4.39 -24.00 2.49
CA ASP A 192 3.86 -25.17 1.77
C ASP A 192 4.90 -25.73 0.77
N LYS A 193 5.63 -24.85 0.08
CA LYS A 193 6.76 -25.25 -0.80
C LYS A 193 7.84 -26.00 -0.01
N GLU A 194 8.24 -25.48 1.15
CA GLU A 194 9.26 -26.11 2.01
C GLU A 194 8.77 -27.45 2.56
N ALA A 195 7.47 -27.60 2.80
CA ALA A 195 6.85 -28.86 3.20
C ALA A 195 6.66 -29.85 2.03
N GLY A 196 6.92 -29.43 0.79
CA GLY A 196 6.71 -30.24 -0.40
C GLY A 196 5.26 -30.28 -0.92
N ASP A 197 4.35 -29.52 -0.30
CA ASP A 197 2.94 -29.42 -0.73
C ASP A 197 2.78 -28.36 -1.83
N LYS A 198 3.14 -28.75 -3.04
CA LYS A 198 3.04 -27.89 -4.23
C LYS A 198 1.59 -27.46 -4.52
N ALA A 199 0.62 -28.31 -4.24
CA ALA A 199 -0.78 -28.02 -4.52
C ALA A 199 -1.30 -26.91 -3.62
N ALA A 200 -1.04 -26.97 -2.31
CA ALA A 200 -1.40 -25.94 -1.35
C ALA A 200 -0.67 -24.61 -1.63
N ALA A 201 0.61 -24.67 -2.05
CA ALA A 201 1.36 -23.48 -2.44
C ALA A 201 0.73 -22.77 -3.65
N ILE A 202 0.41 -23.52 -4.71
CA ILE A 202 -0.22 -22.98 -5.92
C ILE A 202 -1.58 -22.35 -5.59
N GLU A 203 -2.41 -23.02 -4.79
CA GLU A 203 -3.73 -22.48 -4.38
C GLU A 203 -3.61 -21.11 -3.71
N LYS A 204 -2.65 -20.96 -2.76
CA LYS A 204 -2.41 -19.66 -2.09
C LYS A 204 -1.90 -18.60 -3.06
N LEU A 205 -0.99 -18.95 -3.95
CA LEU A 205 -0.44 -18.03 -4.93
C LEU A 205 -1.50 -17.59 -5.96
N GLU A 206 -2.34 -18.50 -6.44
CA GLU A 206 -3.46 -18.16 -7.34
C GLU A 206 -4.47 -17.26 -6.64
N LYS A 207 -4.81 -17.54 -5.37
CA LYS A 207 -5.66 -16.66 -4.55
C LYS A 207 -5.04 -15.27 -4.37
N ALA A 208 -3.73 -15.16 -4.19
CA ALA A 208 -3.04 -13.88 -4.09
C ALA A 208 -3.12 -13.04 -5.38
N LEU A 209 -3.09 -13.69 -6.57
CA LEU A 209 -3.25 -13.01 -7.86
C LEU A 209 -4.62 -12.37 -8.07
N GLU A 210 -5.67 -12.88 -7.42
CA GLU A 210 -7.02 -12.30 -7.44
C GLU A 210 -7.10 -11.01 -6.64
N GLY A 211 -6.11 -10.75 -5.78
CA GLY A 211 -6.08 -9.62 -4.88
C GLY A 211 -5.86 -8.27 -5.58
N ARG A 212 -6.20 -7.20 -4.84
CA ARG A 212 -5.98 -5.83 -5.30
C ARG A 212 -4.61 -5.33 -4.85
N PHE A 213 -3.61 -5.47 -5.70
CA PHE A 213 -2.24 -5.07 -5.42
C PHE A 213 -2.11 -3.59 -5.02
N SER A 214 -1.28 -3.36 -4.01
CA SER A 214 -0.85 -2.05 -3.52
C SER A 214 0.59 -1.79 -3.94
N PRO A 215 0.99 -0.52 -4.11
CA PRO A 215 2.40 -0.16 -4.30
C PRO A 215 3.32 -0.60 -3.14
N LEU A 216 2.75 -0.87 -1.97
CA LEU A 216 3.44 -1.36 -0.77
C LEU A 216 3.33 -2.88 -0.58
N ASN A 217 2.89 -3.65 -1.57
CA ASN A 217 3.06 -5.09 -1.50
C ASN A 217 4.52 -5.48 -1.74
N TYR A 218 4.99 -6.47 -1.00
CA TYR A 218 6.25 -7.14 -1.24
C TYR A 218 6.20 -7.99 -2.49
N ALA A 219 5.17 -8.86 -2.58
CA ALA A 219 4.98 -9.73 -3.72
C ALA A 219 4.38 -8.96 -4.90
N THR A 220 4.99 -9.10 -6.08
CA THR A 220 4.43 -8.60 -7.33
C THR A 220 3.70 -9.70 -8.08
N LYS A 221 2.84 -9.31 -9.04
CA LYS A 221 2.14 -10.28 -9.88
C LYS A 221 3.12 -11.17 -10.66
N GLU A 222 4.20 -10.56 -11.14
CA GLU A 222 5.26 -11.24 -11.89
C GLU A 222 5.99 -12.25 -11.02
N MET A 223 6.31 -11.91 -9.75
CA MET A 223 6.91 -12.84 -8.80
C MET A 223 6.00 -14.03 -8.56
N ILE A 224 4.72 -13.78 -8.25
CA ILE A 224 3.75 -14.82 -7.96
C ILE A 224 3.53 -15.73 -9.16
N GLN A 225 3.34 -15.15 -10.36
CA GLN A 225 3.14 -15.94 -11.57
C GLN A 225 4.34 -16.83 -11.89
N LYS A 226 5.56 -16.27 -11.76
CA LYS A 226 6.79 -17.04 -11.96
C LYS A 226 6.87 -18.25 -11.01
N GLU A 227 6.53 -18.06 -9.73
CA GLU A 227 6.55 -19.16 -8.78
C GLU A 227 5.50 -20.24 -9.10
N ILE A 228 4.31 -19.85 -9.55
CA ILE A 228 3.29 -20.81 -9.99
C ILE A 228 3.80 -21.62 -11.17
N ASP A 229 4.45 -20.98 -12.14
CA ASP A 229 4.96 -21.64 -13.34
C ASP A 229 6.12 -22.61 -13.00
N GLU A 230 6.94 -22.29 -11.99
CA GLU A 230 8.02 -23.16 -11.50
C GLU A 230 7.49 -24.39 -10.71
N LEU A 231 6.30 -24.29 -10.13
CA LEU A 231 5.69 -25.36 -9.33
C LEU A 231 4.91 -26.37 -10.17
N LYS A 232 4.39 -25.94 -11.34
CA LYS A 232 3.67 -26.80 -12.31
C LYS A 232 4.61 -27.65 -13.12
#